data_8203e92ac4b385de2efcdaeb9b99dea4
#
_entry.id   8203e92ac4b385de2efcdaeb9b99dea4
#
_cell.length_a   1.000
_cell.length_b   1.000
_cell.length_c   1.000
_cell.angle_alpha   90.00
_cell.angle_beta   90.00
_cell.angle_gamma   90.00
#
_symmetry.space_group_name_H-M   'P 1'
#
loop_
_entity.id
_entity.type
_entity.pdbx_description
1 polymer ?
#
loop_
_entity_poly.entity_id
_entity_poly.type
_entity_poly.pdbx_seq_one_letter_code
_entity_poly.pdbx_strand_id
1 'polypeptide(L)'
;MKNIRYFFVETRLIASLQIALTIMCLLLATFIHAQVPQGYYSAAENKSGEELRTAMYNIIKIHDTLSYDGELWQAFYTTDVRPDNSKVWDMYSDQPGAEPAYYYSFGSDQCGNYHNEGDCYNREHSVPKSWFGGSVSPMYTDLFHLVPTDGYVNSRRSDFPFGKVVNSTWTSTNGSKLGTSNIAGYSGKVFEPIDSFKGDFARIYFYMAVCYMDKNLGVETKSNFSGGDLKPWAKELLLQWAALDPVSQKEIDRNNAVHQIQHNRNPFVDYPELAEMIFGNNTDIAFHTTIPAYFDKNVWSLYPNPATSSIQIQSSYNQQNIKTIEIADITGKVFLHKTINDDHALLDVSFLSRGIYLLTITSEQDIHTYKIVKQ
;
A
#
# COMPACT_ATOMS: atom_id res chain seq x y z
N MET A 1 -64.04 20.27 -3.98
CA MET A 1 -62.84 20.64 -3.22
C MET A 1 -62.18 19.49 -2.42
N LYS A 2 -62.86 18.40 -2.03
CA LYS A 2 -62.24 17.25 -1.32
C LYS A 2 -61.32 16.40 -2.20
N ASN A 3 -61.60 16.22 -3.50
CA ASN A 3 -60.80 15.32 -4.38
C ASN A 3 -59.46 15.89 -4.80
N ILE A 4 -59.27 17.22 -4.77
CA ILE A 4 -57.98 17.85 -5.16
C ILE A 4 -56.94 17.67 -4.03
N ARG A 5 -57.37 17.62 -2.75
CA ARG A 5 -56.42 17.40 -1.64
C ARG A 5 -55.83 15.99 -1.60
N TYR A 6 -56.59 14.98 -1.99
CA TYR A 6 -56.11 13.60 -2.06
C TYR A 6 -55.06 13.41 -3.16
N PHE A 7 -55.22 14.04 -4.31
CA PHE A 7 -54.29 13.95 -5.42
C PHE A 7 -52.93 14.58 -5.11
N PHE A 8 -52.89 15.69 -4.36
CA PHE A 8 -51.64 16.34 -3.96
C PHE A 8 -50.91 15.60 -2.81
N VAL A 9 -51.61 14.83 -2.00
CA VAL A 9 -51.00 14.02 -0.95
C VAL A 9 -50.37 12.76 -1.55
N GLU A 10 -51.00 12.08 -2.49
CA GLU A 10 -50.45 10.90 -3.16
C GLU A 10 -49.22 11.26 -4.01
N THR A 11 -49.25 12.34 -4.78
CA THR A 11 -48.10 12.79 -5.58
C THR A 11 -46.90 13.16 -4.71
N ARG A 12 -47.11 13.74 -3.53
CA ARG A 12 -46.01 14.03 -2.58
C ARG A 12 -45.46 12.75 -1.93
N LEU A 13 -46.29 11.78 -1.64
CA LEU A 13 -45.86 10.48 -1.09
C LEU A 13 -45.03 9.70 -2.13
N ILE A 14 -45.47 9.66 -3.38
CA ILE A 14 -44.79 8.99 -4.47
C ILE A 14 -43.41 9.68 -4.75
N ALA A 15 -43.37 11.02 -4.76
CA ALA A 15 -42.15 11.77 -4.94
C ALA A 15 -41.17 11.55 -3.77
N SER A 16 -41.62 11.51 -2.53
CA SER A 16 -40.78 11.22 -1.37
C SER A 16 -40.27 9.76 -1.36
N LEU A 17 -41.09 8.81 -1.81
CA LEU A 17 -40.68 7.41 -1.96
C LEU A 17 -39.67 7.23 -3.07
N GLN A 18 -39.81 7.92 -4.20
CA GLN A 18 -38.83 7.92 -5.29
C GLN A 18 -37.50 8.55 -4.88
N ILE A 19 -37.53 9.66 -4.14
CA ILE A 19 -36.33 10.30 -3.60
C ILE A 19 -35.66 9.38 -2.58
N ALA A 20 -36.40 8.74 -1.69
CA ALA A 20 -35.86 7.77 -0.71
C ALA A 20 -35.26 6.54 -1.41
N LEU A 21 -35.92 6.03 -2.48
CA LEU A 21 -35.39 4.90 -3.27
C LEU A 21 -34.13 5.30 -4.04
N THR A 22 -34.07 6.53 -4.60
CA THR A 22 -32.90 7.06 -5.31
C THR A 22 -31.74 7.28 -4.34
N ILE A 23 -31.99 7.81 -3.15
CA ILE A 23 -30.99 7.98 -2.09
C ILE A 23 -30.51 6.60 -1.58
N MET A 24 -31.42 5.64 -1.43
CA MET A 24 -31.04 4.26 -1.05
C MET A 24 -30.26 3.56 -2.16
N CYS A 25 -30.60 3.77 -3.45
CA CYS A 25 -29.79 3.28 -4.58
C CYS A 25 -28.43 4.01 -4.69
N LEU A 26 -28.36 5.30 -4.36
CA LEU A 26 -27.10 6.05 -4.29
C LEU A 26 -26.25 5.64 -3.08
N LEU A 27 -26.87 5.27 -1.96
CA LEU A 27 -26.19 4.73 -0.77
C LEU A 27 -25.77 3.26 -0.96
N LEU A 28 -26.46 2.51 -1.82
CA LEU A 28 -26.07 1.15 -2.25
C LEU A 28 -25.04 1.15 -3.39
N ALA A 29 -24.76 2.31 -4.02
CA ALA A 29 -23.56 2.52 -4.83
C ALA A 29 -22.31 2.68 -3.94
N THR A 30 -22.35 2.15 -2.71
CA THR A 30 -21.21 2.03 -1.81
C THR A 30 -20.21 1.08 -2.43
N PHE A 31 -19.07 1.63 -2.83
CA PHE A 31 -17.78 0.98 -2.78
C PHE A 31 -17.83 -0.54 -3.07
N ILE A 32 -17.99 -0.90 -4.34
CA ILE A 32 -17.45 -2.17 -4.79
C ILE A 32 -15.93 -2.00 -4.70
N HIS A 33 -15.40 -2.10 -3.50
CA HIS A 33 -14.01 -2.48 -3.33
C HIS A 33 -13.94 -3.87 -3.97
N ALA A 34 -13.20 -4.00 -5.06
CA ALA A 34 -12.99 -5.29 -5.66
C ALA A 34 -12.24 -6.13 -4.62
N GLN A 35 -13.00 -6.95 -3.90
CA GLN A 35 -12.43 -7.90 -2.93
C GLN A 35 -11.64 -8.96 -3.70
N VAL A 36 -10.68 -9.55 -3.03
CA VAL A 36 -10.01 -10.75 -3.53
C VAL A 36 -11.07 -11.75 -4.01
N PRO A 37 -11.02 -12.24 -5.26
CA PRO A 37 -12.00 -13.20 -5.75
C PRO A 37 -12.09 -14.42 -4.84
N GLN A 38 -13.30 -14.88 -4.57
CA GLN A 38 -13.50 -16.03 -3.69
C GLN A 38 -12.69 -17.24 -4.17
N GLY A 39 -11.89 -17.81 -3.28
CA GLY A 39 -11.06 -18.98 -3.59
C GLY A 39 -9.80 -18.70 -4.39
N TYR A 40 -9.47 -17.43 -4.71
CA TYR A 40 -8.29 -17.08 -5.49
C TYR A 40 -6.99 -17.66 -4.90
N TYR A 41 -6.84 -17.62 -3.59
CA TYR A 41 -5.67 -18.17 -2.88
C TYR A 41 -5.89 -19.55 -2.26
N SER A 42 -6.97 -20.26 -2.60
CA SER A 42 -7.31 -21.55 -1.98
C SER A 42 -6.22 -22.62 -2.12
N ALA A 43 -5.43 -22.60 -3.18
CA ALA A 43 -4.30 -23.51 -3.37
C ALA A 43 -3.13 -23.29 -2.40
N ALA A 44 -3.10 -22.15 -1.70
CA ALA A 44 -2.09 -21.82 -0.69
C ALA A 44 -2.56 -22.11 0.74
N GLU A 45 -3.84 -22.45 0.94
CA GLU A 45 -4.44 -22.72 2.25
C GLU A 45 -3.67 -23.82 3.01
N ASN A 46 -3.42 -23.59 4.30
CA ASN A 46 -2.67 -24.47 5.22
C ASN A 46 -1.20 -24.76 4.83
N LYS A 47 -0.61 -23.95 3.93
CA LYS A 47 0.80 -24.05 3.54
C LYS A 47 1.65 -23.05 4.30
N SER A 48 2.93 -23.38 4.52
CA SER A 48 3.92 -22.53 5.18
C SER A 48 5.26 -22.56 4.42
N GLY A 49 6.14 -21.61 4.69
CA GLY A 49 7.50 -21.56 4.18
C GLY A 49 7.60 -21.70 2.66
N GLU A 50 8.47 -22.60 2.19
CA GLU A 50 8.71 -22.78 0.74
C GLU A 50 7.52 -23.42 0.00
N GLU A 51 6.69 -24.22 0.70
CA GLU A 51 5.45 -24.74 0.11
C GLU A 51 4.44 -23.61 -0.13
N LEU A 52 4.35 -22.67 0.80
CA LEU A 52 3.53 -21.46 0.65
C LEU A 52 4.04 -20.58 -0.49
N ARG A 53 5.35 -20.32 -0.54
CA ARG A 53 5.98 -19.57 -1.61
C ARG A 53 5.71 -20.18 -2.98
N THR A 54 5.87 -21.51 -3.11
CA THR A 54 5.60 -22.25 -4.34
C THR A 54 4.12 -22.20 -4.73
N ALA A 55 3.20 -22.28 -3.76
CA ALA A 55 1.78 -22.17 -4.03
C ALA A 55 1.41 -20.76 -4.52
N MET A 56 1.92 -19.71 -3.88
CA MET A 56 1.72 -18.32 -4.34
C MET A 56 2.28 -18.12 -5.75
N TYR A 57 3.49 -18.59 -6.04
CA TYR A 57 4.06 -18.57 -7.38
C TYR A 57 3.10 -19.19 -8.41
N ASN A 58 2.58 -20.39 -8.14
CA ASN A 58 1.68 -21.07 -9.05
C ASN A 58 0.35 -20.34 -9.27
N ILE A 59 -0.11 -19.57 -8.28
CA ILE A 59 -1.32 -18.75 -8.39
C ILE A 59 -1.07 -17.51 -9.25
N ILE A 60 0.05 -16.80 -9.06
CA ILE A 60 0.24 -15.45 -9.63
C ILE A 60 1.09 -15.40 -10.90
N LYS A 61 1.84 -16.47 -11.23
CA LYS A 61 2.77 -16.48 -12.37
C LYS A 61 2.10 -16.40 -13.74
N ILE A 62 0.83 -16.80 -13.83
CA ILE A 62 0.06 -16.77 -15.07
C ILE A 62 -0.74 -15.49 -15.08
N HIS A 63 -0.43 -14.60 -16.02
CA HIS A 63 -1.12 -13.34 -16.19
C HIS A 63 -0.98 -12.84 -17.63
N ASP A 64 -1.88 -11.95 -18.03
CA ASP A 64 -1.85 -11.35 -19.34
C ASP A 64 -0.73 -10.33 -19.46
N THR A 65 -0.08 -10.30 -20.62
CA THR A 65 0.98 -9.35 -20.95
C THR A 65 0.42 -8.22 -21.80
N LEU A 66 0.93 -7.01 -21.58
CA LEU A 66 0.51 -5.82 -22.28
C LEU A 66 1.54 -5.41 -23.36
N SER A 67 1.09 -4.70 -24.37
CA SER A 67 2.00 -3.98 -25.28
C SER A 67 2.62 -2.80 -24.57
N TYR A 68 3.96 -2.69 -24.66
CA TYR A 68 4.71 -1.64 -23.93
C TYR A 68 4.36 -0.23 -24.38
N ASP A 69 4.19 -0.01 -25.68
CA ASP A 69 3.97 1.33 -26.23
C ASP A 69 2.49 1.74 -26.35
N GLY A 70 1.54 0.83 -26.09
CA GLY A 70 0.11 1.09 -26.19
C GLY A 70 -0.63 0.84 -24.89
N GLU A 71 -0.96 -0.42 -24.62
CA GLU A 71 -1.83 -0.84 -23.51
C GLU A 71 -1.29 -0.45 -22.14
N LEU A 72 0.03 -0.49 -21.95
CA LEU A 72 0.66 -0.11 -20.69
C LEU A 72 0.38 1.35 -20.31
N TRP A 73 0.46 2.28 -21.31
CA TRP A 73 0.13 3.69 -21.05
C TRP A 73 -1.36 3.87 -20.70
N GLN A 74 -2.24 3.10 -21.36
CA GLN A 74 -3.67 3.16 -21.07
C GLN A 74 -3.99 2.58 -19.69
N ALA A 75 -3.29 1.55 -19.26
CA ALA A 75 -3.47 0.95 -17.94
C ALA A 75 -3.30 1.97 -16.81
N PHE A 76 -2.33 2.88 -16.92
CA PHE A 76 -2.07 3.90 -15.88
C PHE A 76 -3.26 4.83 -15.61
N TYR A 77 -4.18 5.01 -16.57
CA TYR A 77 -5.41 5.81 -16.38
C TYR A 77 -6.36 5.21 -15.33
N THR A 78 -6.17 3.94 -14.97
CA THR A 78 -6.97 3.25 -13.96
C THR A 78 -6.15 2.74 -12.79
N THR A 79 -4.89 2.35 -13.02
CA THR A 79 -4.05 1.76 -11.98
C THR A 79 -3.31 2.79 -11.14
N ASP A 80 -3.00 3.96 -11.71
CA ASP A 80 -2.15 4.96 -11.08
C ASP A 80 -2.74 6.38 -11.16
N VAL A 81 -4.06 6.48 -10.97
CA VAL A 81 -4.79 7.75 -10.96
C VAL A 81 -5.02 8.24 -9.53
N ARG A 82 -4.76 9.53 -9.31
CA ARG A 82 -5.10 10.20 -8.05
C ARG A 82 -6.61 10.40 -7.94
N PRO A 83 -7.24 9.99 -6.82
CA PRO A 83 -8.69 10.09 -6.67
C PRO A 83 -9.17 11.54 -6.50
N ASP A 84 -8.32 12.43 -6.00
CA ASP A 84 -8.64 13.83 -5.67
C ASP A 84 -8.68 14.77 -6.89
N ASN A 85 -7.88 14.48 -7.93
CA ASN A 85 -7.72 15.41 -9.06
C ASN A 85 -7.58 14.73 -10.43
N SER A 86 -7.69 13.41 -10.51
CA SER A 86 -7.56 12.63 -11.76
C SER A 86 -6.19 12.78 -12.47
N LYS A 87 -5.16 13.19 -11.73
CA LYS A 87 -3.78 13.26 -12.21
C LYS A 87 -3.05 11.95 -12.01
N VAL A 88 -1.88 11.84 -12.63
CA VAL A 88 -0.98 10.70 -12.44
C VAL A 88 -0.55 10.62 -10.98
N TRP A 89 -0.63 9.43 -10.38
CA TRP A 89 -0.09 9.18 -9.05
C TRP A 89 1.35 8.68 -9.16
N ASP A 90 2.28 9.61 -9.08
CA ASP A 90 3.71 9.38 -9.25
C ASP A 90 4.41 9.24 -7.89
N MET A 91 4.93 8.06 -7.58
CA MET A 91 5.61 7.80 -6.31
C MET A 91 6.98 8.49 -6.17
N TYR A 92 7.51 9.11 -7.23
CA TYR A 92 8.77 9.86 -7.18
C TYR A 92 8.59 11.37 -7.02
N SER A 93 7.36 11.88 -7.18
CA SER A 93 7.05 13.31 -7.00
C SER A 93 5.98 13.57 -5.94
N ASP A 94 5.12 12.60 -5.66
CA ASP A 94 4.02 12.73 -4.71
C ASP A 94 4.51 12.75 -3.26
N GLN A 95 3.71 13.38 -2.40
CA GLN A 95 3.90 13.44 -0.95
C GLN A 95 2.53 13.17 -0.29
N PRO A 96 2.22 11.92 0.09
CA PRO A 96 0.97 11.60 0.78
C PRO A 96 0.72 12.50 1.99
N GLY A 97 -0.45 13.15 2.02
CA GLY A 97 -0.80 14.10 3.08
C GLY A 97 -0.27 15.53 2.91
N ALA A 98 0.42 15.82 1.80
CA ALA A 98 0.85 17.16 1.41
C ALA A 98 0.60 17.41 -0.09
N GLU A 99 0.68 18.66 -0.50
CA GLU A 99 0.60 19.04 -1.90
C GLU A 99 1.96 18.75 -2.57
N PRO A 100 2.03 17.96 -3.66
CA PRO A 100 3.27 17.76 -4.38
C PRO A 100 3.70 19.02 -5.12
N ALA A 101 4.98 19.12 -5.47
CA ALA A 101 5.52 20.29 -6.16
C ALA A 101 4.91 20.49 -7.56
N TYR A 102 4.45 19.42 -8.20
CA TYR A 102 3.83 19.42 -9.53
C TYR A 102 2.98 18.17 -9.73
N TYR A 103 2.10 18.21 -10.73
CA TYR A 103 1.25 17.11 -11.16
C TYR A 103 1.42 16.83 -12.65
N TYR A 104 1.20 15.58 -13.04
CA TYR A 104 1.14 15.18 -14.45
C TYR A 104 -0.27 14.83 -14.89
N SER A 105 -0.63 15.23 -16.10
CA SER A 105 -1.86 14.83 -16.79
C SER A 105 -1.58 13.61 -17.66
N PHE A 106 -2.48 12.64 -17.65
CA PHE A 106 -2.36 11.51 -18.55
C PHE A 106 -2.37 11.95 -20.02
N GLY A 107 -1.55 11.30 -20.84
CA GLY A 107 -1.46 11.53 -22.26
C GLY A 107 -0.62 12.75 -22.66
N SER A 108 -0.87 13.92 -22.10
CA SER A 108 -0.17 15.15 -22.47
C SER A 108 1.25 15.26 -21.91
N ASP A 109 1.46 14.76 -20.71
CA ASP A 109 2.72 14.97 -19.98
C ASP A 109 3.63 13.73 -20.01
N GLN A 110 3.37 12.79 -20.93
CA GLN A 110 4.25 11.65 -21.23
C GLN A 110 5.44 12.11 -22.07
N CYS A 111 6.65 11.73 -21.70
CA CYS A 111 7.79 11.95 -22.59
C CYS A 111 8.96 11.00 -22.35
N GLY A 112 9.92 11.02 -23.29
CA GLY A 112 11.21 10.34 -23.18
C GLY A 112 12.39 11.30 -23.06
N ASN A 113 12.15 12.62 -23.19
CA ASN A 113 13.18 13.67 -23.14
C ASN A 113 12.84 14.63 -22.01
N TYR A 114 13.66 14.67 -21.00
CA TYR A 114 13.51 15.51 -19.80
C TYR A 114 14.89 16.01 -19.36
N HIS A 115 14.93 17.17 -18.73
CA HIS A 115 16.14 17.81 -18.21
C HIS A 115 16.03 18.09 -16.72
N ASN A 116 14.81 18.28 -16.19
CA ASN A 116 14.52 18.62 -14.80
C ASN A 116 13.36 17.79 -14.26
N GLU A 117 13.25 17.76 -12.94
CA GLU A 117 12.03 17.32 -12.27
C GLU A 117 10.85 18.20 -12.71
N GLY A 118 9.68 17.60 -12.92
CA GLY A 118 8.49 18.30 -13.37
C GLY A 118 8.33 18.43 -14.89
N ASP A 119 9.32 18.04 -15.69
CA ASP A 119 9.22 18.15 -17.16
C ASP A 119 8.16 17.19 -17.73
N CYS A 120 8.18 15.93 -17.31
CA CYS A 120 7.21 14.92 -17.74
C CYS A 120 7.34 13.62 -16.95
N TYR A 121 6.36 12.73 -17.09
CA TYR A 121 6.44 11.38 -16.51
C TYR A 121 6.77 10.30 -17.55
N ASN A 122 7.36 9.22 -17.07
CA ASN A 122 7.75 8.05 -17.85
C ASN A 122 7.34 6.76 -17.12
N ARG A 123 7.69 5.61 -17.69
CA ARG A 123 7.47 4.28 -17.13
C ARG A 123 8.70 3.85 -16.36
N GLU A 124 8.55 3.69 -15.06
CA GLU A 124 9.58 3.17 -14.17
C GLU A 124 9.45 1.65 -14.05
N HIS A 125 10.53 0.94 -14.33
CA HIS A 125 10.69 -0.46 -13.92
C HIS A 125 11.29 -0.47 -12.50
N SER A 126 10.44 -0.62 -11.48
CA SER A 126 10.89 -0.64 -10.07
C SER A 126 11.97 -1.70 -9.82
N VAL A 127 11.81 -2.89 -10.42
CA VAL A 127 12.92 -3.84 -10.65
C VAL A 127 13.51 -3.52 -12.02
N PRO A 128 14.73 -2.97 -12.10
CA PRO A 128 15.32 -2.50 -13.34
C PRO A 128 15.35 -3.56 -14.43
N LYS A 129 14.85 -3.23 -15.61
CA LYS A 129 14.86 -4.17 -16.74
C LYS A 129 16.25 -4.67 -17.14
N SER A 130 17.29 -3.87 -16.87
CA SER A 130 18.68 -4.29 -17.08
C SER A 130 19.08 -5.50 -16.23
N TRP A 131 18.41 -5.73 -15.10
CA TRP A 131 18.72 -6.84 -14.22
C TRP A 131 18.23 -8.19 -14.74
N PHE A 132 17.15 -8.19 -15.53
CA PHE A 132 16.56 -9.41 -16.11
C PHE A 132 16.71 -9.51 -17.64
N GLY A 133 17.68 -8.80 -18.22
CA GLY A 133 18.05 -8.95 -19.63
C GLY A 133 17.34 -8.01 -20.60
N GLY A 134 16.67 -6.96 -20.12
CA GLY A 134 16.05 -5.93 -20.96
C GLY A 134 14.54 -6.17 -21.20
N SER A 135 14.14 -6.22 -22.47
CA SER A 135 12.71 -6.35 -22.84
C SER A 135 12.21 -7.79 -22.79
N VAL A 136 12.39 -8.47 -21.68
CA VAL A 136 12.02 -9.89 -21.50
C VAL A 136 10.62 -10.00 -20.93
N SER A 137 9.68 -10.49 -21.77
CA SER A 137 8.30 -10.78 -21.37
C SER A 137 8.24 -12.04 -20.47
N PRO A 138 7.29 -12.11 -19.53
CA PRO A 138 6.26 -11.13 -19.19
C PRO A 138 6.76 -9.98 -18.29
N MET A 139 7.91 -10.09 -17.64
CA MET A 139 8.47 -9.11 -16.69
C MET A 139 8.50 -7.69 -17.26
N TYR A 140 8.79 -7.54 -18.56
CA TYR A 140 8.98 -6.22 -19.18
C TYR A 140 7.72 -5.34 -19.15
N THR A 141 6.53 -5.93 -19.07
CA THR A 141 5.26 -5.21 -19.12
C THR A 141 4.34 -5.51 -17.93
N ASP A 142 4.86 -6.16 -16.90
CA ASP A 142 4.09 -6.47 -15.71
C ASP A 142 3.80 -5.19 -14.90
N LEU A 143 2.52 -4.84 -14.80
CA LEU A 143 2.05 -3.63 -14.11
C LEU A 143 2.40 -3.61 -12.62
N PHE A 144 2.61 -4.75 -11.97
CA PHE A 144 2.95 -4.74 -10.55
C PHE A 144 4.30 -4.11 -10.23
N HIS A 145 5.23 -4.06 -11.18
CA HIS A 145 6.49 -3.35 -10.97
C HIS A 145 6.72 -2.19 -11.96
N LEU A 146 5.79 -1.99 -12.90
CA LEU A 146 5.79 -0.83 -13.79
C LEU A 146 4.85 0.23 -13.24
N VAL A 147 5.38 1.41 -12.97
CA VAL A 147 4.64 2.55 -12.43
C VAL A 147 4.99 3.83 -13.19
N PRO A 148 4.05 4.78 -13.33
CA PRO A 148 4.38 6.08 -13.88
C PRO A 148 5.17 6.87 -12.85
N THR A 149 6.27 7.48 -13.27
CA THR A 149 7.11 8.33 -12.41
C THR A 149 7.71 9.49 -13.18
N ASP A 150 8.07 10.55 -12.47
CA ASP A 150 8.90 11.63 -13.01
C ASP A 150 10.09 11.06 -13.79
N GLY A 151 10.24 11.48 -15.06
CA GLY A 151 11.25 10.95 -15.94
C GLY A 151 12.67 11.29 -15.49
N TYR A 152 12.88 12.49 -14.96
CA TYR A 152 14.18 12.91 -14.48
C TYR A 152 14.59 12.16 -13.21
N VAL A 153 13.70 12.02 -12.24
CA VAL A 153 13.95 11.23 -11.02
C VAL A 153 14.20 9.77 -11.36
N ASN A 154 13.43 9.19 -12.28
CA ASN A 154 13.66 7.86 -12.82
C ASN A 154 15.09 7.72 -13.41
N SER A 155 15.53 8.70 -14.20
CA SER A 155 16.89 8.69 -14.74
C SER A 155 17.98 8.81 -13.67
N ARG A 156 17.72 9.59 -12.62
CA ARG A 156 18.64 9.71 -11.46
C ARG A 156 18.72 8.40 -10.68
N ARG A 157 17.58 7.72 -10.50
CA ARG A 157 17.52 6.38 -9.91
C ARG A 157 18.29 5.36 -10.76
N SER A 158 18.18 5.43 -12.09
CA SER A 158 18.88 4.53 -13.01
C SER A 158 18.59 3.05 -12.68
N ASP A 159 19.62 2.20 -12.61
CA ASP A 159 19.53 0.80 -12.18
C ASP A 159 20.11 0.56 -10.78
N PHE A 160 20.21 1.59 -9.96
CA PHE A 160 20.68 1.42 -8.59
C PHE A 160 19.62 0.68 -7.76
N PRO A 161 20.03 -0.22 -6.85
CA PRO A 161 19.09 -0.91 -5.99
C PRO A 161 18.39 0.06 -5.03
N PHE A 162 17.17 -0.30 -4.62
CA PHE A 162 16.58 0.34 -3.47
C PHE A 162 17.36 -0.02 -2.21
N GLY A 163 17.63 1.00 -1.38
CA GLY A 163 18.43 0.84 -0.19
C GLY A 163 18.41 2.07 0.71
N LYS A 164 18.91 1.93 1.92
CA LYS A 164 19.05 3.04 2.87
C LYS A 164 20.23 3.91 2.48
N VAL A 165 19.98 5.19 2.22
CA VAL A 165 21.01 6.19 1.94
C VAL A 165 21.64 6.67 3.25
N VAL A 166 22.95 6.46 3.41
CA VAL A 166 23.73 6.97 4.55
C VAL A 166 24.32 8.35 4.21
N ASN A 167 24.88 8.49 3.00
CA ASN A 167 25.41 9.76 2.52
C ASN A 167 24.69 10.14 1.22
N SER A 168 23.79 11.13 1.29
CA SER A 168 23.04 11.62 0.13
C SER A 168 23.96 12.46 -0.78
N THR A 169 23.88 12.18 -2.08
CA THR A 169 24.53 12.98 -3.13
C THR A 169 23.50 13.79 -3.93
N TRP A 170 22.23 13.43 -3.84
CA TRP A 170 21.13 14.14 -4.49
C TRP A 170 19.81 13.81 -3.77
N THR A 171 18.90 14.76 -3.75
CA THR A 171 17.55 14.62 -3.16
C THR A 171 16.54 15.21 -4.14
N SER A 172 15.46 14.48 -4.43
CA SER A 172 14.36 14.95 -5.25
C SER A 172 13.45 15.94 -4.49
N THR A 173 12.55 16.59 -5.21
CA THR A 173 11.59 17.54 -4.63
C THR A 173 10.66 16.88 -3.61
N ASN A 174 10.29 15.61 -3.79
CA ASN A 174 9.49 14.89 -2.80
C ASN A 174 10.30 14.38 -1.60
N GLY A 175 11.63 14.42 -1.65
CA GLY A 175 12.51 13.97 -0.57
C GLY A 175 13.16 12.60 -0.77
N SER A 176 12.91 11.91 -1.91
CA SER A 176 13.62 10.68 -2.26
C SER A 176 15.10 10.97 -2.50
N LYS A 177 15.96 10.02 -2.16
CA LYS A 177 17.42 10.26 -2.11
C LYS A 177 18.20 9.30 -2.99
N LEU A 178 19.23 9.83 -3.64
CA LEU A 178 20.30 9.06 -4.26
C LEU A 178 21.57 9.27 -3.47
N GLY A 179 22.30 8.18 -3.18
CA GLY A 179 23.53 8.31 -2.40
C GLY A 179 24.21 6.98 -2.18
N THR A 180 25.12 6.94 -1.21
CA THR A 180 25.82 5.71 -0.84
C THR A 180 25.21 5.09 0.40
N SER A 181 25.10 3.77 0.37
CA SER A 181 24.76 2.92 1.51
C SER A 181 26.02 2.29 2.09
N ASN A 182 25.99 2.07 3.40
CA ASN A 182 26.96 1.26 4.13
C ASN A 182 26.23 0.55 5.26
N ILE A 183 25.33 -0.37 4.88
CA ILE A 183 24.58 -1.20 5.81
C ILE A 183 25.16 -2.62 5.83
N ALA A 184 24.81 -3.42 6.82
CA ALA A 184 25.22 -4.81 6.88
C ALA A 184 24.82 -5.53 5.57
N GLY A 185 25.81 -6.17 4.92
CA GLY A 185 25.60 -6.94 3.69
C GLY A 185 25.56 -6.14 2.38
N TYR A 186 25.58 -4.79 2.44
CA TYR A 186 25.67 -3.99 1.22
C TYR A 186 26.40 -2.64 1.41
N SER A 187 27.36 -2.41 0.52
CA SER A 187 28.05 -1.12 0.41
C SER A 187 28.07 -0.70 -1.07
N GLY A 188 27.47 0.45 -1.37
CA GLY A 188 27.39 0.95 -2.75
C GLY A 188 26.35 2.04 -2.94
N LYS A 189 26.10 2.39 -4.20
CA LYS A 189 25.12 3.40 -4.55
C LYS A 189 23.70 2.82 -4.50
N VAL A 190 22.79 3.55 -3.90
CA VAL A 190 21.37 3.16 -3.73
C VAL A 190 20.45 4.34 -3.95
N PHE A 191 19.19 4.04 -4.27
CA PHE A 191 18.10 4.99 -4.25
C PHE A 191 17.17 4.66 -3.06
N GLU A 192 16.78 5.68 -2.28
CA GLU A 192 15.87 5.57 -1.15
C GLU A 192 14.62 6.41 -1.42
N PRO A 193 13.45 5.80 -1.62
CA PRO A 193 12.20 6.54 -1.72
C PRO A 193 11.82 7.16 -0.36
N ILE A 194 10.87 8.08 -0.37
CA ILE A 194 10.31 8.63 0.88
C ILE A 194 9.63 7.55 1.70
N ASP A 195 9.49 7.79 3.00
CA ASP A 195 8.98 6.77 3.94
C ASP A 195 7.59 6.26 3.58
N SER A 196 6.72 7.12 3.03
CA SER A 196 5.34 6.80 2.65
C SER A 196 5.19 5.91 1.40
N PHE A 197 6.28 5.56 0.72
CA PHE A 197 6.27 4.65 -0.44
C PHE A 197 7.25 3.49 -0.27
N LYS A 198 7.90 3.38 0.89
CA LYS A 198 8.84 2.29 1.16
C LYS A 198 8.14 0.93 1.17
N GLY A 199 6.96 0.87 1.78
CA GLY A 199 6.14 -0.33 1.81
C GLY A 199 5.62 -0.73 0.44
N ASP A 200 5.15 0.25 -0.36
CA ASP A 200 4.74 0.01 -1.75
C ASP A 200 5.85 -0.71 -2.53
N PHE A 201 7.08 -0.15 -2.53
CA PHE A 201 8.21 -0.75 -3.24
C PHE A 201 8.64 -2.09 -2.64
N ALA A 202 8.57 -2.27 -1.33
CA ALA A 202 8.86 -3.55 -0.70
C ALA A 202 7.90 -4.64 -1.18
N ARG A 203 6.59 -4.38 -1.19
CA ARG A 203 5.56 -5.33 -1.67
C ARG A 203 5.65 -5.60 -3.17
N ILE A 204 6.11 -4.63 -3.97
CA ILE A 204 6.47 -4.84 -5.38
C ILE A 204 7.61 -5.85 -5.50
N TYR A 205 8.66 -5.70 -4.71
CA TYR A 205 9.83 -6.58 -4.75
C TYR A 205 9.52 -7.99 -4.25
N PHE A 206 8.69 -8.13 -3.22
CA PHE A 206 8.21 -9.45 -2.77
C PHE A 206 7.36 -10.14 -3.86
N TYR A 207 6.49 -9.40 -4.53
CA TYR A 207 5.74 -9.93 -5.67
C TYR A 207 6.68 -10.42 -6.76
N MET A 208 7.64 -9.62 -7.18
CA MET A 208 8.60 -10.01 -8.22
C MET A 208 9.42 -11.24 -7.82
N ALA A 209 9.87 -11.33 -6.54
CA ALA A 209 10.60 -12.47 -6.00
C ALA A 209 9.78 -13.77 -5.96
N VAL A 210 8.45 -13.68 -5.90
CA VAL A 210 7.58 -14.85 -5.93
C VAL A 210 7.10 -15.12 -7.36
N CYS A 211 6.57 -14.13 -8.08
CA CYS A 211 6.02 -14.29 -9.42
C CYS A 211 7.08 -14.80 -10.44
N TYR A 212 8.33 -14.46 -10.21
CA TYR A 212 9.45 -14.76 -11.10
C TYR A 212 10.58 -15.53 -10.41
N MET A 213 10.25 -16.33 -9.39
CA MET A 213 11.25 -17.09 -8.62
C MET A 213 12.06 -18.07 -9.48
N ASP A 214 11.55 -18.46 -10.64
CA ASP A 214 12.21 -19.33 -11.63
C ASP A 214 13.08 -18.55 -12.64
N LYS A 215 13.13 -17.22 -12.55
CA LYS A 215 13.88 -16.34 -13.45
C LYS A 215 15.09 -15.73 -12.75
N ASN A 216 15.99 -15.15 -13.54
CA ASN A 216 17.07 -14.33 -13.00
C ASN A 216 16.61 -12.86 -12.99
N LEU A 217 16.41 -12.30 -11.79
CA LEU A 217 16.01 -10.91 -11.54
C LEU A 217 17.17 -10.02 -11.10
N GLY A 218 18.40 -10.53 -11.07
CA GLY A 218 19.50 -9.82 -10.45
C GLY A 218 20.81 -9.86 -11.22
N VAL A 219 21.57 -8.78 -11.06
CA VAL A 219 23.00 -8.72 -11.41
C VAL A 219 23.82 -8.79 -10.13
N GLU A 220 24.96 -9.49 -10.18
CA GLU A 220 25.69 -9.93 -9.00
C GLU A 220 26.05 -8.80 -8.01
N THR A 221 26.47 -7.63 -8.52
CA THR A 221 27.02 -6.56 -7.71
C THR A 221 26.08 -5.39 -7.43
N LYS A 222 24.96 -5.26 -8.17
CA LYS A 222 24.16 -4.03 -8.19
C LYS A 222 22.67 -4.22 -7.86
N SER A 223 22.23 -5.42 -7.51
CA SER A 223 20.78 -5.69 -7.38
C SER A 223 20.39 -6.11 -5.98
N ASN A 224 19.13 -5.94 -5.67
CA ASN A 224 18.50 -6.53 -4.48
C ASN A 224 18.32 -8.05 -4.63
N PHE A 225 18.49 -8.60 -5.83
CA PHE A 225 18.23 -10.01 -6.16
C PHE A 225 19.54 -10.80 -6.37
N SER A 226 19.44 -12.11 -6.10
CA SER A 226 20.39 -13.14 -6.49
C SER A 226 19.61 -14.25 -7.14
N GLY A 227 19.73 -14.42 -8.47
CA GLY A 227 18.78 -15.25 -9.23
C GLY A 227 17.36 -14.68 -9.11
N GLY A 228 16.39 -15.54 -8.80
CA GLY A 228 14.99 -15.17 -8.57
C GLY A 228 14.66 -14.82 -7.12
N ASP A 229 15.63 -14.81 -6.20
CA ASP A 229 15.40 -14.53 -4.78
C ASP A 229 16.05 -13.20 -4.33
N LEU A 230 15.53 -12.65 -3.24
CA LEU A 230 16.10 -11.47 -2.61
C LEU A 230 17.41 -11.80 -1.88
N LYS A 231 18.41 -10.93 -2.01
CA LYS A 231 19.63 -11.02 -1.20
C LYS A 231 19.31 -10.82 0.29
N PRO A 232 20.06 -11.42 1.22
CA PRO A 232 19.77 -11.32 2.65
C PRO A 232 19.60 -9.87 3.16
N TRP A 233 20.49 -8.97 2.79
CA TRP A 233 20.41 -7.57 3.19
C TRP A 233 19.18 -6.84 2.64
N ALA A 234 18.78 -7.18 1.39
CA ALA A 234 17.62 -6.59 0.75
C ALA A 234 16.33 -7.12 1.38
N LYS A 235 16.30 -8.42 1.69
CA LYS A 235 15.19 -9.08 2.39
C LYS A 235 14.91 -8.39 3.74
N GLU A 236 15.94 -8.23 4.55
CA GLU A 236 15.83 -7.55 5.85
C GLU A 236 15.36 -6.11 5.71
N LEU A 237 15.93 -5.33 4.79
CA LEU A 237 15.55 -3.96 4.54
C LEU A 237 14.09 -3.82 4.08
N LEU A 238 13.67 -4.67 3.14
CA LEU A 238 12.32 -4.62 2.58
C LEU A 238 11.25 -5.06 3.59
N LEU A 239 11.55 -6.03 4.47
CA LEU A 239 10.67 -6.38 5.58
C LEU A 239 10.51 -5.21 6.55
N GLN A 240 11.59 -4.51 6.89
CA GLN A 240 11.52 -3.29 7.70
C GLN A 240 10.69 -2.20 7.02
N TRP A 241 10.84 -2.01 5.71
CA TRP A 241 10.07 -1.02 4.95
C TRP A 241 8.57 -1.37 4.91
N ALA A 242 8.23 -2.63 4.67
CA ALA A 242 6.84 -3.08 4.68
C ALA A 242 6.16 -2.93 6.06
N ALA A 243 6.93 -3.10 7.14
CA ALA A 243 6.43 -2.90 8.51
C ALA A 243 6.27 -1.40 8.87
N LEU A 244 7.13 -0.52 8.32
CA LEU A 244 7.08 0.93 8.56
C LEU A 244 5.96 1.62 7.78
N ASP A 245 5.67 1.11 6.60
CA ASP A 245 4.69 1.66 5.65
C ASP A 245 3.66 0.58 5.29
N PRO A 246 2.59 0.44 6.11
CA PRO A 246 1.53 -0.53 5.89
C PRO A 246 0.79 -0.31 4.58
N VAL A 247 0.07 -1.34 4.11
CA VAL A 247 -0.73 -1.27 2.89
C VAL A 247 -1.68 -0.09 2.92
N SER A 248 -1.58 0.74 1.90
CA SER A 248 -2.40 1.93 1.69
C SER A 248 -3.64 1.63 0.84
N GLN A 249 -4.65 2.52 0.89
CA GLN A 249 -5.80 2.43 0.00
C GLN A 249 -5.38 2.51 -1.48
N LYS A 250 -4.36 3.31 -1.81
CA LYS A 250 -3.76 3.38 -3.15
C LYS A 250 -3.31 2.01 -3.66
N GLU A 251 -2.63 1.23 -2.83
CA GLU A 251 -2.16 -0.10 -3.22
C GLU A 251 -3.31 -1.08 -3.40
N ILE A 252 -4.33 -1.03 -2.54
CA ILE A 252 -5.54 -1.84 -2.67
C ILE A 252 -6.26 -1.54 -3.98
N ASP A 253 -6.50 -0.27 -4.27
CA ASP A 253 -7.17 0.17 -5.49
C ASP A 253 -6.36 -0.21 -6.73
N ARG A 254 -5.04 -0.03 -6.66
CA ARG A 254 -4.12 -0.42 -7.73
C ARG A 254 -4.12 -1.93 -7.96
N ASN A 255 -4.04 -2.74 -6.90
CA ASN A 255 -4.07 -4.20 -6.98
C ASN A 255 -5.37 -4.69 -7.65
N ASN A 256 -6.49 -4.07 -7.31
CA ASN A 256 -7.78 -4.35 -7.92
C ASN A 256 -7.83 -3.95 -9.40
N ALA A 257 -7.32 -2.78 -9.75
CA ALA A 257 -7.28 -2.29 -11.13
C ALA A 257 -6.36 -3.15 -12.02
N VAL A 258 -5.18 -3.51 -11.52
CA VAL A 258 -4.25 -4.41 -12.21
C VAL A 258 -4.88 -5.79 -12.43
N HIS A 259 -5.60 -6.32 -11.43
CA HIS A 259 -6.32 -7.60 -11.57
C HIS A 259 -7.35 -7.58 -12.72
N GLN A 260 -8.04 -6.48 -12.94
CA GLN A 260 -8.98 -6.35 -14.07
C GLN A 260 -8.27 -6.38 -15.42
N ILE A 261 -6.98 -6.09 -15.48
CA ILE A 261 -6.18 -5.98 -16.70
C ILE A 261 -5.33 -7.25 -16.93
N GLN A 262 -4.58 -7.68 -15.90
CA GLN A 262 -3.62 -8.80 -15.99
C GLN A 262 -4.15 -10.13 -15.45
N HIS A 263 -5.28 -10.12 -14.74
CA HIS A 263 -5.94 -11.28 -14.14
C HIS A 263 -5.16 -11.96 -12.98
N ASN A 264 -4.02 -11.39 -12.57
CA ASN A 264 -3.34 -11.79 -11.35
C ASN A 264 -3.40 -10.67 -10.29
N ARG A 265 -2.91 -10.95 -9.07
CA ARG A 265 -2.91 -10.03 -7.93
C ARG A 265 -1.54 -10.01 -7.26
N ASN A 266 -1.21 -8.92 -6.59
CA ASN A 266 -0.09 -8.89 -5.66
C ASN A 266 -0.55 -9.44 -4.29
N PRO A 267 -0.14 -10.65 -3.89
CA PRO A 267 -0.58 -11.26 -2.64
C PRO A 267 -0.09 -10.51 -1.40
N PHE A 268 1.00 -9.74 -1.51
CA PHE A 268 1.56 -8.97 -0.39
C PHE A 268 0.80 -7.66 -0.13
N VAL A 269 -0.12 -7.28 -1.03
CA VAL A 269 -1.12 -6.23 -0.79
C VAL A 269 -2.37 -6.84 -0.19
N ASP A 270 -2.81 -8.00 -0.67
CA ASP A 270 -4.01 -8.69 -0.15
C ASP A 270 -3.80 -9.27 1.25
N TYR A 271 -2.61 -9.80 1.53
CA TYR A 271 -2.19 -10.45 2.77
C TYR A 271 -0.77 -10.00 3.14
N PRO A 272 -0.59 -8.80 3.75
CA PRO A 272 0.73 -8.23 4.03
C PRO A 272 1.62 -9.12 4.91
N GLU A 273 1.03 -9.96 5.75
CA GLU A 273 1.72 -10.95 6.61
C GLU A 273 2.51 -11.98 5.82
N LEU A 274 2.17 -12.22 4.56
CA LEU A 274 2.92 -13.11 3.68
C LEU A 274 4.39 -12.70 3.54
N ALA A 275 4.72 -11.43 3.74
CA ALA A 275 6.10 -10.97 3.73
C ALA A 275 6.94 -11.67 4.80
N GLU A 276 6.42 -11.72 6.04
CA GLU A 276 7.07 -12.42 7.15
C GLU A 276 6.97 -13.95 7.03
N MET A 277 5.89 -14.48 6.45
CA MET A 277 5.66 -15.92 6.30
C MET A 277 6.53 -16.54 5.19
N ILE A 278 6.96 -15.74 4.21
CA ILE A 278 7.79 -16.24 3.08
C ILE A 278 9.24 -15.78 3.21
N PHE A 279 9.49 -14.55 3.63
CA PHE A 279 10.81 -13.94 3.63
C PHE A 279 11.38 -13.65 5.03
N GLY A 280 10.53 -13.64 6.06
CA GLY A 280 10.87 -13.25 7.43
C GLY A 280 11.00 -14.42 8.40
N ASN A 281 10.53 -14.19 9.63
CA ASN A 281 10.70 -15.11 10.75
C ASN A 281 9.48 -16.02 11.01
N ASN A 282 8.39 -15.87 10.25
CA ASN A 282 7.13 -16.61 10.44
C ASN A 282 6.95 -17.74 9.42
N THR A 283 8.05 -18.31 8.94
CA THR A 283 8.03 -19.31 7.84
C THR A 283 7.42 -20.66 8.23
N ASP A 284 7.23 -20.92 9.50
CA ASP A 284 6.57 -22.11 10.05
C ASP A 284 5.05 -21.93 10.27
N ILE A 285 4.55 -20.69 10.14
CA ILE A 285 3.13 -20.39 10.31
C ILE A 285 2.37 -20.75 9.02
N ALA A 286 1.28 -21.51 9.18
CA ALA A 286 0.42 -21.87 8.06
C ALA A 286 -0.43 -20.67 7.60
N PHE A 287 -0.50 -20.46 6.29
CA PHE A 287 -1.33 -19.44 5.69
C PHE A 287 -2.81 -19.88 5.65
N HIS A 288 -3.69 -18.95 5.98
CA HIS A 288 -5.14 -19.12 5.88
C HIS A 288 -5.77 -17.96 5.13
N THR A 289 -6.65 -18.28 4.16
CA THR A 289 -7.40 -17.27 3.38
C THR A 289 -8.49 -16.59 4.19
N THR A 290 -9.01 -17.28 5.20
CA THR A 290 -9.80 -16.69 6.26
C THR A 290 -8.86 -16.38 7.39
N ILE A 291 -8.37 -15.15 7.46
CA ILE A 291 -7.64 -14.70 8.65
C ILE A 291 -8.61 -14.92 9.83
N PRO A 292 -8.24 -15.74 10.83
CA PRO A 292 -8.99 -15.71 12.08
C PRO A 292 -9.02 -14.25 12.55
N ALA A 293 -10.11 -13.79 13.09
CA ALA A 293 -10.28 -12.40 13.58
C ALA A 293 -9.14 -11.92 14.54
N TYR A 294 -8.23 -12.82 14.88
CA TYR A 294 -7.03 -12.61 15.69
C TYR A 294 -5.90 -11.79 15.00
N PHE A 295 -5.91 -11.61 13.65
CA PHE A 295 -4.92 -10.83 12.90
C PHE A 295 -5.45 -9.54 12.30
N ASP A 296 -6.65 -9.11 12.66
CA ASP A 296 -7.16 -7.81 12.22
C ASP A 296 -6.42 -6.70 12.99
N LYS A 297 -5.26 -6.29 12.44
CA LYS A 297 -4.39 -5.28 13.04
C LYS A 297 -5.04 -3.89 13.13
N ASN A 298 -6.18 -3.67 12.47
CA ASN A 298 -6.85 -2.38 12.42
C ASN A 298 -8.34 -2.46 12.76
N VAL A 299 -8.70 -3.11 13.86
CA VAL A 299 -10.07 -3.01 14.42
C VAL A 299 -10.39 -1.56 14.76
N TRP A 300 -9.39 -0.76 15.08
CA TRP A 300 -9.51 0.64 15.47
C TRP A 300 -8.63 1.54 14.60
N SER A 301 -9.22 2.54 13.98
CA SER A 301 -8.49 3.62 13.31
C SER A 301 -8.14 4.71 14.32
N LEU A 302 -6.88 5.15 14.32
CA LEU A 302 -6.35 6.18 15.22
C LEU A 302 -5.79 7.33 14.38
N TYR A 303 -6.38 8.51 14.48
CA TYR A 303 -5.89 9.69 13.75
C TYR A 303 -6.16 11.02 14.51
N PRO A 304 -5.27 12.01 14.33
CA PRO A 304 -3.99 11.92 13.64
C PRO A 304 -2.96 11.12 14.45
N ASN A 305 -2.08 10.41 13.76
CA ASN A 305 -0.89 9.80 14.32
C ASN A 305 0.26 9.96 13.32
N PRO A 306 1.23 10.86 13.57
CA PRO A 306 1.53 11.56 14.82
C PRO A 306 0.46 12.57 15.31
N ALA A 307 0.33 12.69 16.64
CA ALA A 307 -0.66 13.54 17.31
C ALA A 307 -0.02 14.73 18.03
N THR A 308 -0.71 15.89 17.98
CA THR A 308 -0.29 17.10 18.74
C THR A 308 -1.08 17.28 20.03
N SER A 309 -2.41 17.33 19.96
CA SER A 309 -3.28 17.59 21.12
C SER A 309 -4.32 16.52 21.36
N SER A 310 -4.79 15.85 20.31
CA SER A 310 -5.86 14.85 20.43
C SER A 310 -5.66 13.70 19.45
N ILE A 311 -6.25 12.55 19.77
CA ILE A 311 -6.36 11.38 18.92
C ILE A 311 -7.82 10.97 18.87
N GLN A 312 -8.37 10.85 17.69
CA GLN A 312 -9.66 10.24 17.45
C GLN A 312 -9.47 8.75 17.23
N ILE A 313 -10.30 7.95 17.88
CA ILE A 313 -10.36 6.49 17.78
C ILE A 313 -11.73 6.14 17.26
N GLN A 314 -11.78 5.31 16.22
CA GLN A 314 -13.03 4.84 15.63
C GLN A 314 -12.93 3.37 15.28
N SER A 315 -13.98 2.59 15.54
CA SER A 315 -14.06 1.21 15.07
C SER A 315 -14.08 1.18 13.53
N SER A 316 -13.19 0.39 12.96
CA SER A 316 -13.09 0.20 11.50
C SER A 316 -14.04 -0.89 11.00
N TYR A 317 -14.55 -1.76 11.91
CA TYR A 317 -15.38 -2.90 11.57
C TYR A 317 -16.39 -3.20 12.69
N ASN A 318 -17.65 -3.54 12.30
CA ASN A 318 -18.71 -4.14 13.14
C ASN A 318 -19.08 -3.42 14.45
N GLN A 319 -19.03 -2.08 14.54
CA GLN A 319 -19.52 -1.32 15.69
C GLN A 319 -19.13 -1.93 17.05
N GLN A 320 -17.88 -2.34 17.21
CA GLN A 320 -17.41 -2.81 18.50
C GLN A 320 -17.30 -1.65 19.48
N ASN A 321 -17.86 -1.82 20.69
CA ASN A 321 -17.74 -0.81 21.72
C ASN A 321 -16.39 -0.93 22.46
N ILE A 322 -15.71 0.20 22.62
CA ILE A 322 -14.54 0.34 23.47
C ILE A 322 -15.01 0.19 24.93
N LYS A 323 -14.38 -0.69 25.69
CA LYS A 323 -14.60 -0.81 27.15
C LYS A 323 -13.61 0.07 27.91
N THR A 324 -12.33 -0.07 27.60
CA THR A 324 -11.25 0.73 28.21
C THR A 324 -10.21 1.14 27.19
N ILE A 325 -9.61 2.30 27.45
CA ILE A 325 -8.42 2.79 26.76
C ILE A 325 -7.33 3.06 27.79
N GLU A 326 -6.12 2.59 27.49
CA GLU A 326 -4.94 2.86 28.30
C GLU A 326 -3.82 3.42 27.42
N ILE A 327 -3.10 4.44 27.90
CA ILE A 327 -1.88 4.95 27.28
C ILE A 327 -0.73 4.77 28.26
N ALA A 328 0.31 4.06 27.82
CA ALA A 328 1.53 3.84 28.57
C ALA A 328 2.77 4.22 27.74
N ASP A 329 3.89 4.54 28.39
CA ASP A 329 5.17 4.63 27.72
C ASP A 329 5.78 3.24 27.46
N ILE A 330 6.92 3.20 26.79
CA ILE A 330 7.64 1.94 26.46
C ILE A 330 8.17 1.21 27.71
N THR A 331 8.17 1.84 28.89
CA THR A 331 8.55 1.20 30.15
C THR A 331 7.36 0.59 30.89
N GLY A 332 6.13 0.78 30.36
CA GLY A 332 4.89 0.32 30.97
C GLY A 332 4.29 1.29 31.98
N LYS A 333 4.83 2.53 32.10
CA LYS A 333 4.23 3.56 32.98
C LYS A 333 2.96 4.11 32.32
N VAL A 334 1.84 3.93 33.00
CA VAL A 334 0.51 4.36 32.52
C VAL A 334 0.32 5.87 32.77
N PHE A 335 -0.14 6.58 31.74
CA PHE A 335 -0.44 8.01 31.73
C PHE A 335 -1.93 8.30 31.65
N LEU A 336 -2.69 7.40 31.00
CA LEU A 336 -4.15 7.49 30.89
C LEU A 336 -4.74 6.09 31.04
N HIS A 337 -5.81 5.99 31.84
CA HIS A 337 -6.72 4.86 31.83
C HIS A 337 -8.14 5.41 31.84
N LYS A 338 -8.97 5.03 30.84
CA LYS A 338 -10.33 5.57 30.68
C LYS A 338 -11.29 4.45 30.29
N THR A 339 -12.41 4.38 31.01
CA THR A 339 -13.55 3.50 30.63
C THR A 339 -14.43 4.25 29.64
N ILE A 340 -14.82 3.58 28.55
CA ILE A 340 -15.66 4.09 27.49
C ILE A 340 -16.67 3.00 27.16
N ASN A 341 -17.86 3.36 26.69
CA ASN A 341 -18.87 2.40 26.21
C ASN A 341 -19.43 2.93 24.89
N ASP A 342 -18.53 3.14 23.93
CA ASP A 342 -18.89 3.72 22.63
C ASP A 342 -18.01 3.09 21.54
N ASP A 343 -18.45 3.13 20.29
CA ASP A 343 -17.71 2.66 19.13
C ASP A 343 -16.65 3.67 18.64
N HIS A 344 -16.58 4.83 19.28
CA HIS A 344 -15.59 5.88 19.00
C HIS A 344 -15.15 6.60 20.27
N ALA A 345 -13.99 7.24 20.22
CA ALA A 345 -13.47 8.06 21.30
C ALA A 345 -12.60 9.21 20.78
N LEU A 346 -12.70 10.36 21.45
CA LEU A 346 -11.74 11.46 21.31
C LEU A 346 -10.92 11.55 22.60
N LEU A 347 -9.60 11.38 22.46
CA LEU A 347 -8.65 11.44 23.55
C LEU A 347 -7.87 12.76 23.48
N ASP A 348 -7.85 13.50 24.58
CA ASP A 348 -6.87 14.57 24.78
C ASP A 348 -5.52 13.92 25.17
N VAL A 349 -4.50 14.20 24.38
CA VAL A 349 -3.11 13.75 24.61
C VAL A 349 -2.16 14.95 24.78
N SER A 350 -2.68 16.16 24.98
CA SER A 350 -1.89 17.38 25.13
C SER A 350 -0.95 17.36 26.35
N PHE A 351 -1.32 16.59 27.39
CA PHE A 351 -0.53 16.39 28.59
C PHE A 351 0.68 15.47 28.43
N LEU A 352 0.76 14.72 27.34
CA LEU A 352 1.90 13.85 27.04
C LEU A 352 3.08 14.66 26.51
N SER A 353 4.27 14.33 26.95
CA SER A 353 5.51 14.85 26.37
C SER A 353 5.72 14.27 24.96
N ARG A 354 6.55 14.94 24.16
CA ARG A 354 6.95 14.38 22.84
C ARG A 354 7.60 13.02 23.00
N GLY A 355 7.15 12.03 22.24
CA GLY A 355 7.66 10.68 22.36
C GLY A 355 6.76 9.61 21.74
N ILE A 356 7.14 8.35 21.96
CA ILE A 356 6.41 7.17 21.53
C ILE A 356 5.69 6.58 22.74
N TYR A 357 4.41 6.26 22.55
CA TYR A 357 3.55 5.65 23.55
C TYR A 357 2.83 4.45 22.97
N LEU A 358 2.36 3.57 23.82
CA LEU A 358 1.48 2.44 23.49
C LEU A 358 0.06 2.81 23.95
N LEU A 359 -0.89 2.74 23.03
CA LEU A 359 -2.31 2.91 23.28
C LEU A 359 -2.99 1.55 23.19
N THR A 360 -3.51 1.05 24.29
CA THR A 360 -4.22 -0.21 24.38
C THR A 360 -5.72 0.03 24.44
N ILE A 361 -6.47 -0.61 23.55
CA ILE A 361 -7.93 -0.57 23.50
C ILE A 361 -8.43 -1.96 23.88
N THR A 362 -9.29 -2.02 24.89
CA THR A 362 -10.00 -3.25 25.26
C THR A 362 -11.46 -3.14 24.81
N SER A 363 -11.95 -4.10 24.06
CA SER A 363 -13.34 -4.28 23.68
C SER A 363 -13.99 -5.42 24.45
N GLU A 364 -15.22 -5.80 24.12
CA GLU A 364 -15.86 -7.00 24.68
C GLU A 364 -15.22 -8.30 24.23
N GLN A 365 -14.58 -8.28 23.06
CA GLN A 365 -14.07 -9.47 22.38
C GLN A 365 -12.55 -9.57 22.42
N ASP A 366 -11.84 -8.43 22.38
CA ASP A 366 -10.40 -8.41 22.15
C ASP A 366 -9.67 -7.24 22.83
N ILE A 367 -8.34 -7.35 22.89
CA ILE A 367 -7.42 -6.29 23.35
C ILE A 367 -6.44 -5.98 22.21
N HIS A 368 -6.40 -4.72 21.80
CA HIS A 368 -5.51 -4.24 20.73
C HIS A 368 -4.58 -3.16 21.25
N THR A 369 -3.30 -3.24 20.88
CA THR A 369 -2.30 -2.22 21.26
C THR A 369 -1.71 -1.57 20.02
N TYR A 370 -1.73 -0.24 20.00
CA TYR A 370 -1.26 0.59 18.91
C TYR A 370 -0.11 1.49 19.37
N LYS A 371 0.85 1.71 18.48
CA LYS A 371 1.88 2.72 18.67
C LYS A 371 1.32 4.09 18.33
N ILE A 372 1.45 5.06 19.22
CA ILE A 372 1.16 6.46 18.95
C ILE A 372 2.43 7.31 19.08
N VAL A 373 2.54 8.33 18.23
CA VAL A 373 3.66 9.27 18.23
C VAL A 373 3.13 10.64 18.65
N LYS A 374 3.63 11.17 19.75
CA LYS A 374 3.33 12.52 20.25
C LYS A 374 4.36 13.51 19.73
N GLN A 375 3.90 14.56 19.03
CA GLN A 375 4.68 15.70 18.55
C GLN A 375 4.57 16.91 19.45
#